data_25ad51df002800386477c0e7bf7ce06d
#
_entry.id   25ad51df002800386477c0e7bf7ce06d
#
_cell.length_a   1.000
_cell.length_b   1.000
_cell.length_c   1.000
_cell.angle_alpha   90.00
_cell.angle_beta   90.00
_cell.angle_gamma   90.00
#
_symmetry.space_group_name_H-M   'P 1'
#
loop_
_entity.id
_entity.type
_entity.pdbx_description
1 polymer ?
#
loop_
_entity_poly.entity_id
_entity_poly.type
_entity_poly.pdbx_seq_one_letter_code
_entity_poly.pdbx_strand_id
1 'polypeptide(L)'
;MNNHDPIVGRYVYVTCQGKTYRTYYEENGDGIPMVCLHTAGTDGRQYRHQICDPDMASNFRMIAFDMPWHGKSLPPSDFHLMEDEYKLTTAFYGEFIVAFCRALDLKKPVIMGQSMGGNICLHLALKYETEFSALIALEACDYSPGWWIDPLHHPHIHGGEAVATATFGLMSPESPDDYRWETWWNYAQGGPGIFKGDLYFYSVDSDFRDSVHKISGRLPIYFLTGEYDFACTPEMTERTAEKVKGSECIIFSGGHFPTSEDPVKFKEVIAPVLKKILQNDPDRRGAGRAIAGPASAASGGRPAARRVIDL
;
A
#
# COMPACT_ATOMS: atom_id res chain seq x y z
N MET A 1 29.03 14.04 -0.08
CA MET A 1 27.63 13.58 0.08
C MET A 1 27.36 12.56 -1.00
N ASN A 2 26.75 11.44 -0.68
CA ASN A 2 26.30 10.49 -1.69
C ASN A 2 25.09 11.11 -2.43
N ASN A 3 25.22 11.30 -3.75
CA ASN A 3 24.15 11.90 -4.56
C ASN A 3 23.17 10.86 -5.10
N HIS A 4 23.26 9.60 -4.65
CA HIS A 4 22.38 8.52 -5.04
C HIS A 4 21.32 8.30 -3.96
N ASP A 5 20.10 8.06 -4.42
CA ASP A 5 19.01 7.58 -3.61
C ASP A 5 19.32 6.16 -3.09
N PRO A 6 18.98 5.80 -1.85
CA PRO A 6 19.24 4.46 -1.31
C PRO A 6 18.39 3.35 -1.94
N ILE A 7 17.33 3.69 -2.68
CA ILE A 7 16.43 2.73 -3.30
C ILE A 7 17.13 1.97 -4.42
N VAL A 8 16.95 0.65 -4.43
CA VAL A 8 17.45 -0.23 -5.50
C VAL A 8 16.27 -0.89 -6.22
N GLY A 9 16.13 -0.60 -7.52
CA GLY A 9 15.10 -1.21 -8.37
C GLY A 9 15.60 -2.48 -9.07
N ARG A 10 14.75 -3.51 -9.10
CA ARG A 10 15.06 -4.82 -9.70
C ARG A 10 13.84 -5.41 -10.40
N TYR A 11 14.08 -6.46 -11.20
CA TYR A 11 13.03 -7.33 -11.75
C TYR A 11 13.17 -8.74 -11.21
N VAL A 12 12.01 -9.36 -10.91
CA VAL A 12 11.90 -10.77 -10.57
C VAL A 12 10.84 -11.43 -11.46
N TYR A 13 11.03 -12.71 -11.78
CA TYR A 13 10.04 -13.50 -12.50
C TYR A 13 9.17 -14.25 -11.49
N VAL A 14 7.87 -13.95 -11.49
CA VAL A 14 6.87 -14.53 -10.59
C VAL A 14 5.95 -15.43 -11.39
N THR A 15 5.87 -16.70 -11.02
CA THR A 15 4.91 -17.63 -11.64
C THR A 15 3.66 -17.74 -10.78
N CYS A 16 2.52 -17.37 -11.37
CA CYS A 16 1.21 -17.40 -10.73
C CYS A 16 0.16 -17.89 -11.73
N GLN A 17 -0.71 -18.81 -11.32
CA GLN A 17 -1.78 -19.40 -12.16
C GLN A 17 -1.29 -19.87 -13.52
N GLY A 18 -0.12 -20.53 -13.56
CA GLY A 18 0.47 -21.09 -14.77
C GLY A 18 1.11 -20.09 -15.73
N LYS A 19 1.09 -18.79 -15.40
CA LYS A 19 1.73 -17.73 -16.19
C LYS A 19 2.92 -17.14 -15.44
N THR A 20 3.91 -16.65 -16.17
CA THR A 20 5.10 -16.00 -15.62
C THR A 20 5.05 -14.51 -15.91
N TYR A 21 5.22 -13.70 -14.87
CA TYR A 21 5.17 -12.25 -14.89
C TYR A 21 6.56 -11.68 -14.62
N ARG A 22 7.00 -10.73 -15.43
CA ARG A 22 8.20 -9.94 -15.16
C ARG A 22 7.81 -8.77 -14.28
N THR A 23 8.05 -8.91 -12.98
CA THR A 23 7.59 -7.99 -11.93
C THR A 23 8.72 -7.08 -11.49
N TYR A 24 8.48 -5.77 -11.50
CA TYR A 24 9.39 -4.77 -10.97
C TYR A 24 9.14 -4.57 -9.48
N TYR A 25 10.21 -4.34 -8.72
CA TYR A 25 10.14 -3.94 -7.33
C TYR A 25 11.31 -3.02 -6.96
N GLU A 26 11.10 -2.23 -5.94
CA GLU A 26 12.11 -1.39 -5.31
C GLU A 26 12.30 -1.82 -3.86
N GLU A 27 13.55 -1.75 -3.39
CA GLU A 27 13.89 -2.17 -2.04
C GLU A 27 14.97 -1.31 -1.41
N ASN A 28 14.94 -1.25 -0.07
CA ASN A 28 15.99 -0.66 0.78
C ASN A 28 15.96 -1.31 2.16
N GLY A 29 17.12 -1.36 2.82
CA GLY A 29 17.28 -1.98 4.13
C GLY A 29 17.51 -3.49 4.07
N ASP A 30 17.85 -4.09 5.21
CA ASP A 30 18.23 -5.49 5.36
C ASP A 30 17.62 -6.19 6.60
N GLY A 31 16.64 -5.53 7.25
CA GLY A 31 15.94 -6.03 8.44
C GLY A 31 14.82 -7.03 8.13
N ILE A 32 13.76 -7.01 8.96
CA ILE A 32 12.56 -7.84 8.75
C ILE A 32 11.95 -7.50 7.38
N PRO A 33 11.71 -8.49 6.50
CA PRO A 33 11.07 -8.21 5.23
C PRO A 33 9.68 -7.59 5.41
N MET A 34 9.44 -6.44 4.77
CA MET A 34 8.14 -5.77 4.72
C MET A 34 7.77 -5.53 3.27
N VAL A 35 6.72 -6.20 2.81
CA VAL A 35 6.21 -6.05 1.45
C VAL A 35 5.07 -5.05 1.46
N CYS A 36 5.21 -4.00 0.64
CA CYS A 36 4.27 -2.89 0.52
C CYS A 36 3.40 -3.07 -0.72
N LEU A 37 2.07 -3.00 -0.54
CA LEU A 37 1.06 -3.20 -1.57
C LEU A 37 0.39 -1.87 -1.90
N HIS A 38 0.59 -1.39 -3.12
CA HIS A 38 0.05 -0.10 -3.58
C HIS A 38 -1.47 -0.08 -3.71
N THR A 39 -2.05 1.11 -3.82
CA THR A 39 -3.47 1.34 -4.09
C THR A 39 -3.84 1.08 -5.55
N ALA A 40 -5.14 1.04 -5.84
CA ALA A 40 -5.65 0.86 -7.20
C ALA A 40 -5.08 1.90 -8.17
N GLY A 41 -4.63 1.46 -9.35
CA GLY A 41 -4.20 2.30 -10.47
C GLY A 41 -2.88 3.04 -10.32
N THR A 42 -2.18 2.88 -9.20
CA THR A 42 -0.83 3.43 -8.98
C THR A 42 0.22 2.31 -9.00
N ASP A 43 1.37 2.50 -8.38
CA ASP A 43 2.46 1.53 -8.33
C ASP A 43 3.31 1.69 -7.05
N GLY A 44 4.41 0.92 -6.94
CA GLY A 44 5.27 0.88 -5.77
C GLY A 44 5.86 2.23 -5.35
N ARG A 45 5.92 3.23 -6.25
CA ARG A 45 6.40 4.59 -5.94
C ARG A 45 5.59 5.27 -4.83
N GLN A 46 4.39 4.80 -4.57
CA GLN A 46 3.56 5.27 -3.45
C GLN A 46 4.29 5.16 -2.11
N TYR A 47 5.18 4.18 -1.97
CA TYR A 47 5.92 3.90 -0.73
C TYR A 47 7.35 4.47 -0.70
N ARG A 48 7.72 5.33 -1.64
CA ARG A 48 9.09 5.82 -1.73
C ARG A 48 9.58 6.53 -0.47
N HIS A 49 8.70 7.26 0.21
CA HIS A 49 9.05 7.94 1.46
C HIS A 49 9.35 6.96 2.59
N GLN A 50 8.61 5.84 2.67
CA GLN A 50 8.83 4.79 3.65
C GLN A 50 10.09 3.98 3.33
N ILE A 51 10.35 3.69 2.06
CA ILE A 51 11.56 2.98 1.62
C ILE A 51 12.81 3.82 1.84
N CYS A 52 12.73 5.13 1.63
CA CYS A 52 13.84 6.07 1.89
C CYS A 52 14.02 6.43 3.36
N ASP A 53 13.05 6.14 4.23
CA ASP A 53 13.14 6.50 5.63
C ASP A 53 14.23 5.68 6.35
N PRO A 54 15.27 6.34 6.93
CA PRO A 54 16.40 5.62 7.53
C PRO A 54 16.01 4.82 8.76
N ASP A 55 14.99 5.24 9.53
CA ASP A 55 14.53 4.50 10.70
C ASP A 55 13.78 3.23 10.29
N MET A 56 12.98 3.30 9.23
CA MET A 56 12.31 2.14 8.65
C MET A 56 13.33 1.19 8.03
N ALA A 57 14.22 1.68 7.17
CA ALA A 57 15.24 0.88 6.48
C ALA A 57 16.26 0.23 7.44
N SER A 58 16.53 0.83 8.61
CA SER A 58 17.42 0.23 9.62
C SER A 58 16.81 -0.99 10.35
N ASN A 59 15.49 -1.15 10.29
CA ASN A 59 14.76 -2.20 10.99
C ASN A 59 14.08 -3.20 10.07
N PHE A 60 13.71 -2.75 8.87
CA PHE A 60 12.99 -3.53 7.88
C PHE A 60 13.74 -3.55 6.55
N ARG A 61 13.65 -4.64 5.81
CA ARG A 61 13.90 -4.68 4.39
C ARG A 61 12.58 -4.28 3.72
N MET A 62 12.47 -3.00 3.39
CA MET A 62 11.29 -2.45 2.75
C MET A 62 11.26 -2.84 1.28
N ILE A 63 10.17 -3.41 0.80
CA ILE A 63 10.02 -3.89 -0.58
C ILE A 63 8.68 -3.41 -1.10
N ALA A 64 8.66 -2.53 -2.09
CA ALA A 64 7.45 -2.16 -2.82
C ALA A 64 7.54 -2.69 -4.25
N PHE A 65 6.53 -3.43 -4.69
CA PHE A 65 6.49 -3.96 -6.06
C PHE A 65 5.29 -3.39 -6.82
N ASP A 66 5.48 -3.32 -8.13
CA ASP A 66 4.40 -3.00 -9.05
C ASP A 66 3.64 -4.29 -9.37
N MET A 67 2.34 -4.33 -9.13
CA MET A 67 1.51 -5.45 -9.58
C MET A 67 1.63 -5.64 -11.09
N PRO A 68 1.42 -6.83 -11.64
CA PRO A 68 1.28 -6.99 -13.10
C PRO A 68 0.31 -5.94 -13.68
N TRP A 69 0.63 -5.40 -14.84
CA TRP A 69 0.00 -4.25 -15.52
C TRP A 69 0.31 -2.86 -14.96
N HIS A 70 0.95 -2.76 -13.79
CA HIS A 70 1.23 -1.46 -13.13
C HIS A 70 2.68 -1.05 -13.30
N GLY A 71 2.93 0.26 -13.29
CA GLY A 71 4.26 0.85 -13.26
C GLY A 71 5.20 0.28 -14.31
N LYS A 72 6.27 -0.36 -13.85
CA LYS A 72 7.28 -1.02 -14.69
C LYS A 72 7.07 -2.53 -14.86
N SER A 73 6.06 -3.11 -14.20
CA SER A 73 5.68 -4.52 -14.38
C SER A 73 4.87 -4.72 -15.65
N LEU A 74 5.10 -5.85 -16.32
CA LEU A 74 4.42 -6.16 -17.56
C LEU A 74 3.14 -6.99 -17.31
N PRO A 75 2.11 -6.84 -18.17
CA PRO A 75 1.05 -7.84 -18.27
C PRO A 75 1.62 -9.18 -18.77
N PRO A 76 0.87 -10.29 -18.67
CA PRO A 76 1.25 -11.53 -19.32
C PRO A 76 1.34 -11.36 -20.83
N SER A 77 2.21 -12.13 -21.49
CA SER A 77 2.51 -11.97 -22.92
C SER A 77 1.32 -12.26 -23.85
N ASP A 78 0.31 -12.92 -23.36
CA ASP A 78 -0.92 -13.26 -24.06
C ASP A 78 -2.08 -12.29 -23.78
N PHE A 79 -1.82 -11.15 -23.11
CA PHE A 79 -2.80 -10.11 -22.84
C PHE A 79 -2.78 -9.06 -23.97
N HIS A 80 -3.92 -8.81 -24.56
CA HIS A 80 -4.11 -7.83 -25.64
C HIS A 80 -4.88 -6.61 -25.12
N LEU A 81 -4.17 -5.55 -24.76
CA LEU A 81 -4.73 -4.36 -24.09
C LEU A 81 -5.97 -3.75 -24.77
N MET A 82 -6.08 -3.88 -26.10
CA MET A 82 -7.21 -3.32 -26.87
C MET A 82 -8.42 -4.26 -26.96
N GLU A 83 -8.24 -5.54 -26.64
CA GLU A 83 -9.25 -6.60 -26.80
C GLU A 83 -9.66 -7.18 -25.43
N ASP A 84 -8.71 -7.26 -24.49
CA ASP A 84 -8.90 -7.86 -23.18
C ASP A 84 -9.20 -6.78 -22.12
N GLU A 85 -10.18 -7.03 -21.28
CA GLU A 85 -10.44 -6.19 -20.11
C GLU A 85 -9.69 -6.74 -18.88
N TYR A 86 -8.82 -5.91 -18.30
CA TYR A 86 -8.18 -6.24 -17.03
C TYR A 86 -9.19 -6.19 -15.88
N LYS A 87 -9.25 -7.25 -15.10
CA LYS A 87 -10.02 -7.37 -13.85
C LYS A 87 -9.19 -8.08 -12.81
N LEU A 88 -8.83 -7.38 -11.74
CA LEU A 88 -8.15 -7.97 -10.60
C LEU A 88 -9.16 -8.80 -9.79
N THR A 89 -8.82 -10.07 -9.54
CA THR A 89 -9.62 -10.94 -8.67
C THR A 89 -8.92 -11.19 -7.35
N THR A 90 -9.69 -11.42 -6.29
CA THR A 90 -9.18 -11.78 -4.95
C THR A 90 -8.25 -12.98 -5.00
N ALA A 91 -8.61 -14.01 -5.77
CA ALA A 91 -7.81 -15.21 -5.91
C ALA A 91 -6.46 -14.92 -6.54
N PHE A 92 -6.44 -14.24 -7.69
CA PHE A 92 -5.18 -13.88 -8.36
C PHE A 92 -4.32 -12.98 -7.47
N TYR A 93 -4.90 -11.95 -6.87
CA TYR A 93 -4.14 -10.99 -6.06
C TYR A 93 -3.47 -11.68 -4.86
N GLY A 94 -4.22 -12.47 -4.09
CA GLY A 94 -3.66 -13.21 -2.95
C GLY A 94 -2.58 -14.22 -3.37
N GLU A 95 -2.83 -15.02 -4.40
CA GLU A 95 -1.85 -15.98 -4.92
C GLU A 95 -0.59 -15.29 -5.46
N PHE A 96 -0.75 -14.15 -6.14
CA PHE A 96 0.37 -13.39 -6.68
C PHE A 96 1.29 -12.85 -5.58
N ILE A 97 0.73 -12.27 -4.51
CA ILE A 97 1.49 -11.79 -3.35
C ILE A 97 2.32 -12.92 -2.73
N VAL A 98 1.71 -14.08 -2.51
CA VAL A 98 2.40 -15.26 -1.96
C VAL A 98 3.50 -15.74 -2.90
N ALA A 99 3.22 -15.81 -4.21
CA ALA A 99 4.20 -16.22 -5.22
C ALA A 99 5.37 -15.22 -5.31
N PHE A 100 5.10 -13.91 -5.22
CA PHE A 100 6.13 -12.87 -5.17
C PHE A 100 7.04 -13.02 -3.95
N CYS A 101 6.46 -13.21 -2.77
CA CYS A 101 7.23 -13.43 -1.54
C CYS A 101 8.13 -14.66 -1.65
N ARG A 102 7.62 -15.74 -2.23
CA ARG A 102 8.39 -16.98 -2.47
C ARG A 102 9.48 -16.80 -3.50
N ALA A 103 9.24 -16.04 -4.58
CA ALA A 103 10.24 -15.75 -5.61
C ALA A 103 11.45 -14.96 -5.07
N LEU A 104 11.25 -14.18 -4.01
CA LEU A 104 12.30 -13.46 -3.30
C LEU A 104 12.83 -14.21 -2.04
N ASP A 105 12.38 -15.44 -1.80
CA ASP A 105 12.72 -16.26 -0.62
C ASP A 105 12.46 -15.54 0.71
N LEU A 106 11.41 -14.71 0.77
CA LEU A 106 11.04 -14.00 1.99
C LEU A 106 10.41 -14.96 3.01
N LYS A 107 10.95 -14.95 4.22
CA LYS A 107 10.44 -15.79 5.32
C LYS A 107 9.50 -14.98 6.19
N LYS A 108 8.22 -15.33 6.17
CA LYS A 108 7.16 -14.68 6.95
C LYS A 108 7.26 -13.14 6.94
N PRO A 109 7.23 -12.49 5.76
CA PRO A 109 7.30 -11.03 5.71
C PRO A 109 6.11 -10.39 6.42
N VAL A 110 6.28 -9.16 6.84
CA VAL A 110 5.18 -8.25 7.16
C VAL A 110 4.57 -7.79 5.83
N ILE A 111 3.26 -7.73 5.75
CA ILE A 111 2.57 -7.08 4.64
C ILE A 111 2.02 -5.74 5.13
N MET A 112 2.30 -4.68 4.40
CA MET A 112 1.69 -3.36 4.59
C MET A 112 0.99 -2.97 3.29
N GLY A 113 -0.32 -2.96 3.30
CA GLY A 113 -1.12 -2.63 2.12
C GLY A 113 -2.08 -1.48 2.39
N GLN A 114 -2.35 -0.69 1.35
CA GLN A 114 -3.22 0.47 1.43
C GLN A 114 -4.39 0.34 0.46
N SER A 115 -5.62 0.69 0.90
CA SER A 115 -6.83 0.63 0.08
C SER A 115 -7.03 -0.77 -0.50
N MET A 116 -6.94 -0.96 -1.82
CA MET A 116 -6.90 -2.26 -2.47
C MET A 116 -5.88 -3.20 -1.79
N GLY A 117 -4.67 -2.71 -1.55
CA GLY A 117 -3.61 -3.44 -0.84
C GLY A 117 -3.96 -3.72 0.64
N GLY A 118 -4.76 -2.85 1.26
CA GLY A 118 -5.27 -3.04 2.62
C GLY A 118 -6.37 -4.11 2.67
N ASN A 119 -7.33 -4.05 1.76
CA ASN A 119 -8.44 -5.02 1.72
C ASN A 119 -7.96 -6.46 1.47
N ILE A 120 -6.93 -6.65 0.61
CA ILE A 120 -6.40 -8.01 0.37
C ILE A 120 -5.79 -8.63 1.63
N CYS A 121 -5.36 -7.85 2.62
CA CYS A 121 -4.86 -8.36 3.90
C CYS A 121 -5.90 -9.27 4.59
N LEU A 122 -7.20 -9.01 4.44
CA LEU A 122 -8.25 -9.88 4.98
C LEU A 122 -8.23 -11.26 4.32
N HIS A 123 -8.06 -11.31 3.00
CA HIS A 123 -7.93 -12.58 2.28
C HIS A 123 -6.65 -13.31 2.65
N LEU A 124 -5.52 -12.59 2.79
CA LEU A 124 -4.25 -13.18 3.22
C LEU A 124 -4.38 -13.78 4.62
N ALA A 125 -5.08 -13.12 5.54
CA ALA A 125 -5.36 -13.66 6.88
C ALA A 125 -6.25 -14.90 6.85
N LEU A 126 -7.24 -14.94 5.94
CA LEU A 126 -8.16 -16.08 5.81
C LEU A 126 -7.52 -17.31 5.17
N LYS A 127 -6.64 -17.12 4.19
CA LYS A 127 -6.14 -18.22 3.35
C LYS A 127 -4.66 -18.55 3.55
N TYR A 128 -3.85 -17.58 3.99
CA TYR A 128 -2.39 -17.66 3.99
C TYR A 128 -1.78 -17.21 5.32
N GLU A 129 -2.48 -17.32 6.43
CA GLU A 129 -2.05 -16.79 7.74
C GLU A 129 -0.67 -17.26 8.19
N THR A 130 -0.21 -18.44 7.75
CA THR A 130 1.10 -19.00 8.12
C THR A 130 2.27 -18.47 7.30
N GLU A 131 1.98 -17.80 6.18
CA GLU A 131 2.98 -17.24 5.27
C GLU A 131 3.55 -15.90 5.76
N PHE A 132 2.87 -15.23 6.71
CA PHE A 132 3.19 -13.88 7.15
C PHE A 132 3.44 -13.81 8.66
N SER A 133 4.11 -12.73 9.11
CA SER A 133 4.35 -12.44 10.53
C SER A 133 3.39 -11.40 11.10
N ALA A 134 2.94 -10.44 10.29
CA ALA A 134 1.93 -9.45 10.62
C ALA A 134 1.33 -8.83 9.35
N LEU A 135 0.13 -8.26 9.46
CA LEU A 135 -0.54 -7.51 8.40
C LEU A 135 -0.84 -6.09 8.90
N ILE A 136 -0.53 -5.09 8.10
CA ILE A 136 -0.87 -3.69 8.31
C ILE A 136 -1.82 -3.29 7.19
N ALA A 137 -3.09 -3.16 7.51
CA ALA A 137 -4.18 -2.89 6.58
C ALA A 137 -4.57 -1.40 6.69
N LEU A 138 -4.01 -0.60 5.77
CA LEU A 138 -4.27 0.83 5.70
C LEU A 138 -5.51 1.08 4.84
N GLU A 139 -6.41 1.94 5.28
CA GLU A 139 -7.62 2.34 4.56
C GLU A 139 -8.39 1.10 4.06
N ALA A 140 -8.69 0.17 4.99
CA ALA A 140 -9.21 -1.15 4.69
C ALA A 140 -10.48 -1.50 5.44
N CYS A 141 -11.40 -2.17 4.75
CA CYS A 141 -12.65 -2.67 5.31
C CYS A 141 -13.10 -3.98 4.64
N ASP A 142 -14.12 -4.61 5.21
CA ASP A 142 -14.63 -5.90 4.72
C ASP A 142 -15.41 -5.80 3.40
N TYR A 143 -15.84 -4.57 3.01
CA TYR A 143 -16.50 -4.32 1.73
C TYR A 143 -16.62 -2.81 1.43
N SER A 144 -16.20 -2.39 0.23
CA SER A 144 -16.29 -1.01 -0.28
C SER A 144 -17.08 -0.96 -1.60
N PRO A 145 -18.42 -0.80 -1.56
CA PRO A 145 -19.24 -0.82 -2.78
C PRO A 145 -19.16 0.49 -3.57
N GLY A 146 -19.50 0.41 -4.87
CA GLY A 146 -19.82 1.58 -5.68
C GLY A 146 -18.66 2.25 -6.42
N TRP A 147 -17.43 1.72 -6.31
CA TRP A 147 -16.26 2.31 -6.94
C TRP A 147 -15.96 1.76 -8.35
N TRP A 148 -16.55 0.64 -8.75
CA TRP A 148 -16.35 0.09 -10.09
C TRP A 148 -17.35 0.70 -11.07
N ILE A 149 -16.91 1.67 -11.86
CA ILE A 149 -17.75 2.47 -12.78
C ILE A 149 -17.18 2.47 -14.19
N ASP A 150 -18.05 2.37 -15.20
CA ASP A 150 -17.67 2.27 -16.62
C ASP A 150 -16.89 3.48 -17.16
N PRO A 151 -17.19 4.74 -16.80
CA PRO A 151 -16.44 5.89 -17.30
C PRO A 151 -14.95 5.86 -17.05
N LEU A 152 -14.48 5.09 -16.05
CA LEU A 152 -13.05 4.93 -15.75
C LEU A 152 -12.30 4.06 -16.79
N HIS A 153 -13.04 3.42 -17.69
CA HIS A 153 -12.48 2.67 -18.82
C HIS A 153 -13.23 3.05 -20.09
N HIS A 154 -13.04 4.24 -20.56
CA HIS A 154 -13.68 4.71 -21.80
C HIS A 154 -12.58 5.09 -22.81
N PRO A 155 -12.67 4.63 -24.10
CA PRO A 155 -11.62 4.83 -25.08
C PRO A 155 -11.33 6.31 -25.42
N HIS A 156 -12.28 7.22 -25.12
CA HIS A 156 -12.14 8.65 -25.33
C HIS A 156 -11.79 9.46 -24.07
N ILE A 157 -11.58 8.79 -22.92
CA ILE A 157 -11.18 9.45 -21.68
C ILE A 157 -9.74 9.06 -21.40
N HIS A 158 -8.87 10.06 -21.21
CA HIS A 158 -7.51 9.81 -20.72
C HIS A 158 -7.56 9.35 -19.25
N GLY A 159 -7.41 8.03 -19.02
CA GLY A 159 -7.70 7.40 -17.75
C GLY A 159 -6.85 7.96 -16.60
N GLY A 160 -5.55 8.17 -16.83
CA GLY A 160 -4.64 8.66 -15.79
C GLY A 160 -5.06 10.02 -15.22
N GLU A 161 -5.34 11.00 -16.06
CA GLU A 161 -5.76 12.34 -15.59
C GLU A 161 -7.13 12.32 -14.91
N ALA A 162 -8.09 11.56 -15.46
CA ALA A 162 -9.41 11.40 -14.85
C ALA A 162 -9.32 10.76 -13.46
N VAL A 163 -8.51 9.71 -13.33
CA VAL A 163 -8.26 9.01 -12.07
C VAL A 163 -7.55 9.92 -11.07
N ALA A 164 -6.47 10.59 -11.48
CA ALA A 164 -5.73 11.51 -10.62
C ALA A 164 -6.61 12.63 -10.07
N THR A 165 -7.53 13.17 -10.92
CA THR A 165 -8.49 14.21 -10.50
C THR A 165 -9.50 13.64 -9.49
N ALA A 166 -10.03 12.45 -9.72
CA ALA A 166 -10.97 11.80 -8.79
C ALA A 166 -10.31 11.48 -7.44
N THR A 167 -9.09 10.95 -7.47
CA THR A 167 -8.36 10.56 -6.25
C THR A 167 -7.86 11.76 -5.45
N PHE A 168 -7.63 12.92 -6.07
CA PHE A 168 -7.23 14.14 -5.37
C PHE A 168 -8.24 14.55 -4.28
N GLY A 169 -9.53 14.31 -4.52
CA GLY A 169 -10.60 14.57 -3.55
C GLY A 169 -10.62 13.62 -2.35
N LEU A 170 -9.90 12.49 -2.40
CA LEU A 170 -9.80 11.53 -1.29
C LEU A 170 -8.68 11.88 -0.31
N MET A 171 -7.83 12.84 -0.63
CA MET A 171 -6.74 13.27 0.24
C MET A 171 -7.26 14.19 1.35
N SER A 172 -6.61 14.16 2.51
CA SER A 172 -6.93 15.09 3.59
C SER A 172 -6.70 16.53 3.14
N PRO A 173 -7.60 17.45 3.49
CA PRO A 173 -7.40 18.87 3.25
C PRO A 173 -6.25 19.46 4.08
N GLU A 174 -5.81 18.76 5.12
CA GLU A 174 -4.69 19.16 5.99
C GLU A 174 -3.32 18.66 5.46
N SER A 175 -3.32 17.74 4.50
CA SER A 175 -2.07 17.22 3.93
C SER A 175 -1.32 18.31 3.16
N PRO A 176 0.03 18.37 3.25
CA PRO A 176 0.83 19.36 2.55
C PRO A 176 0.66 19.28 1.03
N ASP A 177 0.51 20.42 0.36
CA ASP A 177 0.24 20.50 -1.08
C ASP A 177 1.29 19.77 -1.92
N ASP A 178 2.59 19.88 -1.58
CA ASP A 178 3.65 19.20 -2.32
C ASP A 178 3.45 17.69 -2.37
N TYR A 179 3.05 17.06 -1.28
CA TYR A 179 2.78 15.62 -1.22
C TYR A 179 1.45 15.25 -1.88
N ARG A 180 0.44 16.11 -1.80
CA ARG A 180 -0.83 15.93 -2.52
C ARG A 180 -0.60 15.93 -4.03
N TRP A 181 0.20 16.87 -4.55
CA TRP A 181 0.58 16.91 -5.97
C TRP A 181 1.46 15.73 -6.39
N GLU A 182 2.34 15.27 -5.52
CA GLU A 182 3.12 14.06 -5.77
C GLU A 182 2.22 12.83 -5.90
N THR A 183 1.24 12.68 -5.00
CA THR A 183 0.26 11.60 -5.06
C THR A 183 -0.57 11.69 -6.33
N TRP A 184 -1.06 12.88 -6.69
CA TRP A 184 -1.74 13.13 -7.96
C TRP A 184 -0.88 12.71 -9.17
N TRP A 185 0.39 13.07 -9.16
CA TRP A 185 1.33 12.74 -10.23
C TRP A 185 1.49 11.23 -10.42
N ASN A 186 1.54 10.46 -9.34
CA ASN A 186 1.60 9.00 -9.42
C ASN A 186 0.36 8.43 -10.11
N TYR A 187 -0.82 8.90 -9.75
CA TYR A 187 -2.08 8.48 -10.36
C TYR A 187 -2.21 8.88 -11.84
N ALA A 188 -1.71 10.06 -12.20
CA ALA A 188 -1.75 10.54 -13.60
C ALA A 188 -0.94 9.66 -14.57
N GLN A 189 -0.07 8.80 -14.06
CA GLN A 189 0.76 7.88 -14.84
C GLN A 189 0.17 6.46 -14.96
N GLY A 190 -1.02 6.22 -14.43
CA GLY A 190 -1.72 4.94 -14.54
C GLY A 190 -2.05 4.56 -15.97
N GLY A 191 -1.94 3.28 -16.30
CA GLY A 191 -2.28 2.73 -17.62
C GLY A 191 -3.78 2.76 -17.89
N PRO A 192 -4.19 2.73 -19.17
CA PRO A 192 -5.60 2.66 -19.55
C PRO A 192 -6.30 1.44 -18.97
N GLY A 193 -7.46 1.65 -18.33
CA GLY A 193 -8.28 0.58 -17.76
C GLY A 193 -7.76 -0.08 -16.50
N ILE A 194 -6.54 0.23 -16.06
CA ILE A 194 -5.91 -0.43 -14.91
C ILE A 194 -6.64 -0.07 -13.61
N PHE A 195 -6.88 1.21 -13.36
CA PHE A 195 -7.63 1.64 -12.17
C PHE A 195 -9.01 0.99 -12.08
N LYS A 196 -9.78 0.97 -13.18
CA LYS A 196 -11.08 0.28 -13.22
C LYS A 196 -10.94 -1.21 -12.92
N GLY A 197 -9.93 -1.87 -13.50
CA GLY A 197 -9.68 -3.30 -13.29
C GLY A 197 -9.37 -3.62 -11.83
N ASP A 198 -8.61 -2.78 -11.15
CA ASP A 198 -8.34 -2.90 -9.71
C ASP A 198 -9.60 -2.68 -8.88
N LEU A 199 -10.43 -1.70 -9.27
CA LEU A 199 -11.69 -1.44 -8.59
C LEU A 199 -12.71 -2.57 -8.75
N TYR A 200 -12.53 -3.47 -9.73
CA TYR A 200 -13.29 -4.72 -9.77
C TYR A 200 -13.02 -5.57 -8.52
N PHE A 201 -11.76 -5.76 -8.15
CA PHE A 201 -11.42 -6.37 -6.86
C PHE A 201 -12.03 -5.58 -5.70
N TYR A 202 -11.76 -4.28 -5.63
CA TYR A 202 -12.09 -3.43 -4.49
C TYR A 202 -13.58 -3.35 -4.18
N SER A 203 -14.46 -3.30 -5.21
CA SER A 203 -15.89 -3.06 -5.06
C SER A 203 -16.80 -4.20 -5.48
N VAL A 204 -16.27 -5.26 -6.13
CA VAL A 204 -17.10 -6.35 -6.66
C VAL A 204 -16.65 -7.68 -6.10
N ASP A 205 -15.36 -8.02 -6.21
CA ASP A 205 -14.86 -9.37 -5.91
C ASP A 205 -14.42 -9.56 -4.45
N SER A 206 -14.05 -8.48 -3.73
CA SER A 206 -13.53 -8.54 -2.37
C SER A 206 -14.59 -8.33 -1.28
N ASP A 207 -15.73 -9.03 -1.37
CA ASP A 207 -16.73 -8.99 -0.30
C ASP A 207 -16.39 -10.02 0.79
N PHE A 208 -15.85 -9.51 1.91
CA PHE A 208 -15.44 -10.34 3.05
C PHE A 208 -16.45 -10.34 4.21
N ARG A 209 -17.61 -9.68 4.07
CA ARG A 209 -18.61 -9.52 5.16
C ARG A 209 -19.01 -10.83 5.82
N ASP A 210 -19.15 -11.90 5.02
CA ASP A 210 -19.56 -13.23 5.50
C ASP A 210 -18.39 -14.13 5.92
N SER A 211 -17.16 -13.64 5.83
CA SER A 211 -15.96 -14.45 6.09
C SER A 211 -14.98 -13.84 7.08
N VAL A 212 -14.93 -12.51 7.22
CA VAL A 212 -13.94 -11.80 8.03
C VAL A 212 -13.92 -12.26 9.50
N HIS A 213 -15.08 -12.62 10.07
CA HIS A 213 -15.20 -13.15 11.43
C HIS A 213 -14.54 -14.53 11.62
N LYS A 214 -14.17 -15.22 10.53
CA LYS A 214 -13.47 -16.52 10.55
C LYS A 214 -11.97 -16.38 10.66
N ILE A 215 -11.43 -15.16 10.60
CA ILE A 215 -10.00 -14.90 10.80
C ILE A 215 -9.63 -15.37 12.22
N SER A 216 -8.59 -16.21 12.29
CA SER A 216 -8.27 -16.96 13.52
C SER A 216 -7.78 -16.10 14.69
N GLY A 217 -7.24 -14.90 14.41
CA GLY A 217 -6.58 -14.03 15.37
C GLY A 217 -5.16 -14.45 15.78
N ARG A 218 -4.57 -15.45 15.11
CA ARG A 218 -3.18 -15.87 15.35
C ARG A 218 -2.17 -14.98 14.65
N LEU A 219 -2.50 -14.49 13.45
CA LEU A 219 -1.71 -13.51 12.71
C LEU A 219 -2.13 -12.11 13.16
N PRO A 220 -1.22 -11.29 13.69
CA PRO A 220 -1.53 -9.92 14.08
C PRO A 220 -1.99 -9.08 12.88
N ILE A 221 -3.09 -8.36 13.05
CA ILE A 221 -3.63 -7.44 12.04
C ILE A 221 -3.82 -6.07 12.68
N TYR A 222 -3.27 -5.05 12.03
CA TYR A 222 -3.37 -3.65 12.41
C TYR A 222 -4.13 -2.88 11.35
N PHE A 223 -5.28 -2.32 11.69
CA PHE A 223 -6.05 -1.43 10.83
C PHE A 223 -5.71 0.02 11.16
N LEU A 224 -5.43 0.82 10.13
CA LEU A 224 -5.19 2.26 10.28
C LEU A 224 -6.00 2.98 9.19
N THR A 225 -6.83 3.96 9.58
CA THR A 225 -7.68 4.70 8.64
C THR A 225 -7.72 6.18 8.98
N GLY A 226 -7.58 7.00 7.94
CA GLY A 226 -7.67 8.45 8.04
C GLY A 226 -9.11 8.92 8.25
N GLU A 227 -9.30 9.94 9.11
CA GLU A 227 -10.64 10.50 9.43
C GLU A 227 -11.33 11.16 8.23
N TYR A 228 -10.55 11.57 7.21
CA TYR A 228 -11.07 12.17 5.97
C TYR A 228 -11.28 11.16 4.85
N ASP A 229 -11.04 9.87 5.08
CA ASP A 229 -11.29 8.85 4.07
C ASP A 229 -12.79 8.58 3.92
N PHE A 230 -13.32 8.80 2.73
CA PHE A 230 -14.72 8.47 2.41
C PHE A 230 -14.85 7.27 1.44
N ALA A 231 -13.75 6.68 0.99
CA ALA A 231 -13.75 5.43 0.23
C ALA A 231 -13.79 4.21 1.16
N CYS A 232 -13.07 4.30 2.27
CA CYS A 232 -13.11 3.34 3.38
C CYS A 232 -13.22 4.15 4.67
N THR A 233 -14.44 4.49 5.08
CA THR A 233 -14.63 5.40 6.22
C THR A 233 -14.14 4.80 7.53
N PRO A 234 -13.79 5.63 8.54
CA PRO A 234 -13.45 5.16 9.87
C PRO A 234 -14.43 4.14 10.42
N GLU A 235 -15.74 4.37 10.26
CA GLU A 235 -16.78 3.48 10.76
C GLU A 235 -16.79 2.12 10.03
N MET A 236 -16.43 2.09 8.75
CA MET A 236 -16.29 0.83 7.98
C MET A 236 -15.11 0.03 8.49
N THR A 237 -13.98 0.69 8.74
CA THR A 237 -12.78 0.04 9.30
C THR A 237 -13.03 -0.46 10.72
N GLU A 238 -13.58 0.36 11.63
CA GLU A 238 -13.89 -0.02 13.00
C GLU A 238 -14.82 -1.22 13.05
N ARG A 239 -15.93 -1.19 12.29
CA ARG A 239 -16.87 -2.31 12.18
C ARG A 239 -16.21 -3.59 11.64
N THR A 240 -15.24 -3.45 10.75
CA THR A 240 -14.47 -4.60 10.24
C THR A 240 -13.53 -5.13 11.31
N ALA A 241 -12.79 -4.26 11.97
CA ALA A 241 -11.86 -4.62 13.03
C ALA A 241 -12.56 -5.31 14.21
N GLU A 242 -13.76 -4.88 14.60
CA GLU A 242 -14.57 -5.52 15.63
C GLU A 242 -14.88 -6.99 15.33
N LYS A 243 -14.99 -7.36 14.05
CA LYS A 243 -15.23 -8.75 13.61
C LYS A 243 -13.95 -9.59 13.59
N VAL A 244 -12.77 -8.97 13.56
CA VAL A 244 -11.47 -9.64 13.45
C VAL A 244 -10.87 -9.82 14.84
N LYS A 245 -10.83 -11.06 15.30
CA LYS A 245 -10.33 -11.38 16.64
C LYS A 245 -8.86 -10.94 16.81
N GLY A 246 -8.60 -10.14 17.84
CA GLY A 246 -7.25 -9.73 18.23
C GLY A 246 -6.62 -8.69 17.30
N SER A 247 -7.38 -8.08 16.40
CA SER A 247 -6.91 -6.94 15.63
C SER A 247 -6.84 -5.68 16.49
N GLU A 248 -6.06 -4.72 16.02
CA GLU A 248 -6.02 -3.36 16.56
C GLU A 248 -6.48 -2.38 15.47
N CYS A 249 -7.20 -1.33 15.87
CA CYS A 249 -7.68 -0.29 14.98
C CYS A 249 -7.22 1.08 15.47
N ILE A 250 -6.69 1.88 14.55
CA ILE A 250 -6.22 3.26 14.81
C ILE A 250 -6.87 4.17 13.78
N ILE A 251 -7.66 5.12 14.26
CA ILE A 251 -8.16 6.24 13.44
C ILE A 251 -7.24 7.42 13.68
N PHE A 252 -6.84 8.10 12.60
CA PHE A 252 -5.90 9.22 12.67
C PHE A 252 -6.34 10.36 11.75
N SER A 253 -5.85 11.58 12.00
CA SER A 253 -6.10 12.70 11.10
C SER A 253 -5.30 12.55 9.81
N GLY A 254 -5.95 12.16 8.72
CA GLY A 254 -5.36 11.88 7.40
C GLY A 254 -6.46 11.55 6.40
N GLY A 255 -6.11 11.43 5.13
CA GLY A 255 -6.99 11.00 4.04
C GLY A 255 -6.72 9.57 3.61
N HIS A 256 -7.10 9.26 2.37
CA HIS A 256 -7.03 7.90 1.82
C HIS A 256 -5.61 7.45 1.42
N PHE A 257 -4.63 8.37 1.36
CA PHE A 257 -3.27 8.05 0.87
C PHE A 257 -2.17 8.43 1.88
N PRO A 258 -2.28 8.02 3.16
CA PRO A 258 -1.39 8.51 4.21
C PRO A 258 0.10 8.28 3.92
N THR A 259 0.45 7.21 3.21
CA THR A 259 1.84 6.89 2.87
C THR A 259 2.48 7.90 1.91
N SER A 260 1.69 8.59 1.08
CA SER A 260 2.16 9.53 0.07
C SER A 260 1.66 10.96 0.27
N GLU A 261 0.43 11.18 0.76
CA GLU A 261 -0.13 12.52 0.93
C GLU A 261 0.39 13.25 2.17
N ASP A 262 0.84 12.53 3.21
CA ASP A 262 1.53 13.08 4.37
C ASP A 262 2.43 12.02 5.02
N PRO A 263 3.56 11.70 4.39
CA PRO A 263 4.48 10.67 4.89
C PRO A 263 5.11 10.99 6.24
N VAL A 264 5.18 12.27 6.60
CA VAL A 264 5.74 12.71 7.89
C VAL A 264 4.79 12.33 9.02
N LYS A 265 3.52 12.69 8.89
CA LYS A 265 2.49 12.33 9.85
C LYS A 265 2.25 10.82 9.91
N PHE A 266 2.24 10.17 8.75
CA PHE A 266 2.12 8.72 8.67
C PHE A 266 3.23 7.98 9.44
N LYS A 267 4.47 8.46 9.38
CA LYS A 267 5.59 7.92 10.16
C LYS A 267 5.28 7.93 11.66
N GLU A 268 4.72 9.02 12.18
CA GLU A 268 4.34 9.13 13.59
C GLU A 268 3.21 8.16 13.96
N VAL A 269 2.20 8.06 13.11
CA VAL A 269 1.04 7.18 13.31
C VAL A 269 1.41 5.70 13.30
N ILE A 270 2.28 5.28 12.39
CA ILE A 270 2.64 3.87 12.24
C ILE A 270 3.72 3.41 13.26
N ALA A 271 4.50 4.32 13.83
CA ALA A 271 5.61 3.98 14.73
C ALA A 271 5.25 3.03 15.88
N PRO A 272 4.12 3.19 16.59
CA PRO A 272 3.70 2.24 17.64
C PRO A 272 3.47 0.82 17.11
N VAL A 273 2.91 0.68 15.91
CA VAL A 273 2.66 -0.60 15.25
C VAL A 273 3.98 -1.28 14.90
N LEU A 274 4.89 -0.55 14.26
CA LEU A 274 6.22 -1.06 13.91
C LEU A 274 6.99 -1.52 15.15
N LYS A 275 6.92 -0.76 16.24
CA LYS A 275 7.53 -1.15 17.51
C LYS A 275 6.99 -2.47 18.05
N LYS A 276 5.67 -2.70 18.00
CA LYS A 276 5.06 -3.98 18.39
C LYS A 276 5.52 -5.14 17.52
N ILE A 277 5.60 -4.93 16.20
CA ILE A 277 6.09 -5.94 15.27
C ILE A 277 7.53 -6.33 15.61
N LEU A 278 8.42 -5.35 15.83
CA LEU A 278 9.82 -5.59 16.21
C LEU A 278 9.97 -6.32 17.54
N GLN A 279 9.11 -6.04 18.52
CA GLN A 279 9.11 -6.72 19.84
C GLN A 279 8.64 -8.17 19.75
N ASN A 280 7.80 -8.48 18.78
CA ASN A 280 7.24 -9.82 18.58
C ASN A 280 8.10 -10.70 17.67
N ASP A 281 9.12 -10.14 17.01
CA ASP A 281 10.05 -10.89 16.18
C ASP A 281 10.94 -11.81 17.05
N PRO A 282 10.87 -13.15 16.87
CA PRO A 282 11.63 -14.10 17.64
C PRO A 282 13.15 -13.94 17.49
N ASP A 283 13.61 -13.50 16.31
CA ASP A 283 15.04 -13.34 16.02
C ASP A 283 15.63 -12.09 16.66
N ARG A 284 14.81 -11.13 17.07
CA ARG A 284 15.21 -9.88 17.74
C ARG A 284 14.97 -9.86 19.25
N ARG A 285 14.30 -10.81 19.84
CA ARG A 285 14.06 -10.88 21.30
C ARG A 285 15.35 -10.92 22.14
N GLY A 286 16.52 -11.09 21.49
CA GLY A 286 17.84 -11.08 22.13
C GLY A 286 18.70 -9.83 21.90
N ALA A 287 18.33 -8.93 20.99
CA ALA A 287 19.12 -7.75 20.62
C ALA A 287 18.33 -6.46 20.94
N GLY A 288 18.57 -5.91 22.13
CA GLY A 288 17.98 -4.62 22.54
C GLY A 288 18.49 -3.43 21.72
N ARG A 289 17.99 -3.22 20.51
CA ARG A 289 18.12 -1.95 19.78
C ARG A 289 16.86 -1.13 19.98
N ALA A 290 17.00 -0.03 20.70
CA ALA A 290 15.95 0.96 20.89
C ALA A 290 15.71 1.71 19.57
N ILE A 291 14.44 1.81 19.14
CA ILE A 291 14.02 2.84 18.18
C ILE A 291 14.22 4.17 18.90
N ALA A 292 15.11 5.03 18.40
CA ALA A 292 15.23 6.38 18.92
C ALA A 292 13.88 7.10 18.73
N GLY A 293 13.31 7.55 19.84
CA GLY A 293 12.16 8.45 19.78
C GLY A 293 12.55 9.75 19.06
N PRO A 294 11.58 10.51 18.52
CA PRO A 294 11.87 11.71 17.75
C PRO A 294 12.78 12.64 18.55
N ALA A 295 13.96 12.95 18.00
CA ALA A 295 14.81 13.98 18.54
C ALA A 295 14.03 15.30 18.44
N SER A 296 13.85 15.97 19.58
CA SER A 296 13.23 17.29 19.62
C SER A 296 13.95 18.21 18.63
N ALA A 297 13.29 18.60 17.56
CA ALA A 297 13.80 19.54 16.58
C ALA A 297 14.04 20.89 17.28
N ALA A 298 15.31 21.23 17.48
CA ALA A 298 15.71 22.56 17.86
C ALA A 298 15.33 23.52 16.72
N SER A 299 14.60 24.58 17.09
CA SER A 299 14.18 25.68 16.25
C SER A 299 15.36 26.30 15.49
N GLY A 300 15.46 26.03 14.19
CA GLY A 300 16.38 26.69 13.29
C GLY A 300 15.60 27.31 12.14
N GLY A 301 15.73 28.64 12.00
CA GLY A 301 14.93 29.52 11.16
C GLY A 301 14.83 29.14 9.69
N ARG A 302 13.63 29.39 9.15
CA ARG A 302 13.29 29.35 7.72
C ARG A 302 14.09 30.38 6.93
N PRO A 303 14.62 30.05 5.75
CA PRO A 303 14.80 31.05 4.70
C PRO A 303 13.54 31.10 3.82
N ALA A 304 12.94 32.27 3.75
CA ALA A 304 11.91 32.60 2.80
C ALA A 304 12.48 32.65 1.37
N ALA A 305 11.87 31.95 0.43
CA ALA A 305 11.99 32.28 -0.99
C ALA A 305 10.63 32.00 -1.67
N ARG A 306 9.81 33.06 -1.72
CA ARG A 306 8.71 33.16 -2.70
C ARG A 306 9.33 33.48 -4.06
N ARG A 307 9.10 32.61 -5.05
CA ARG A 307 9.05 33.07 -6.46
C ARG A 307 7.63 32.86 -6.96
N VAL A 308 6.96 33.97 -7.18
CA VAL A 308 5.72 34.07 -7.95
C VAL A 308 6.15 34.00 -9.41
N ILE A 309 5.62 33.09 -10.18
CA ILE A 309 5.67 33.10 -11.64
C ILE A 309 4.36 33.74 -12.07
N ASP A 310 4.45 34.99 -12.54
CA ASP A 310 3.37 35.65 -13.28
C ASP A 310 3.29 35.06 -14.69
N LEU A 311 2.10 34.59 -15.08
CA LEU A 311 1.72 34.29 -16.45
C LEU A 311 1.06 35.49 -17.09
#